data_9bc4b62446946e28c166cfb2afb516ae
#
_entry.id   9bc4b62446946e28c166cfb2afb516ae
#
_cell.length_a   1.000
_cell.length_b   1.000
_cell.length_c   1.000
_cell.angle_alpha   90.00
_cell.angle_beta   90.00
_cell.angle_gamma   90.00
#
_symmetry.space_group_name_H-M   'P 1'
#
loop_
_entity.id
_entity.type
_entity.pdbx_description
1 polymer ?
#
loop_
_entity_poly.entity_id
_entity_poly.type
_entity_poly.pdbx_seq_one_letter_code
_entity_poly.pdbx_strand_id
1 'polypeptide(L)'
;MGLFVFGSMLIQVHLGIIIFLIIITVISYYLNQKIIAWTAANNKERIGYQQRLHYINDISGDIRSAKDIRLYKIAVWFSDIYNTNMKGIADWYKRFTRKLLGIAVYDSSLAFLRESIVYFYLLYLIWNGQITVAEFVMYLSVVTNFSSWL
;
A
#
# COMPACT_ATOMS: atom_id res chain seq x y z
N MET A 1 -16.81 -14.46 -8.52
CA MET A 1 -17.91 -15.33 -8.06
C MET A 1 -17.98 -15.42 -6.53
N GLY A 2 -16.89 -15.52 -5.78
CA GLY A 2 -16.90 -15.61 -4.31
C GLY A 2 -17.61 -14.48 -3.59
N LEU A 3 -17.49 -13.25 -4.07
CA LEU A 3 -18.06 -12.04 -3.46
C LEU A 3 -19.61 -12.07 -3.40
N PHE A 4 -20.25 -12.62 -4.44
CA PHE A 4 -21.71 -12.78 -4.48
C PHE A 4 -22.21 -13.88 -3.55
N VAL A 5 -21.49 -14.99 -3.45
CA VAL A 5 -21.85 -16.10 -2.55
C VAL A 5 -21.70 -15.69 -1.10
N PHE A 6 -20.59 -15.06 -0.74
CA PHE A 6 -20.36 -14.55 0.62
C PHE A 6 -21.29 -13.38 0.97
N GLY A 7 -21.59 -12.49 0.02
CA GLY A 7 -22.54 -11.42 0.20
C GLY A 7 -23.95 -11.92 0.48
N SER A 8 -24.42 -12.95 -0.22
CA SER A 8 -25.75 -13.51 -0.01
C SER A 8 -25.91 -14.19 1.37
N MET A 9 -24.85 -14.80 1.89
CA MET A 9 -24.85 -15.36 3.25
C MET A 9 -24.88 -14.27 4.33
N LEU A 10 -24.17 -13.16 4.13
CA LEU A 10 -24.15 -12.04 5.06
C LEU A 10 -25.49 -11.28 5.12
N ILE A 11 -26.27 -11.25 4.03
CA ILE A 11 -27.61 -10.64 4.00
C ILE A 11 -28.58 -11.31 5.00
N GLN A 12 -28.42 -12.61 5.23
CA GLN A 12 -29.25 -13.35 6.19
C GLN A 12 -28.95 -13.01 7.66
N VAL A 13 -27.74 -12.50 7.95
CA VAL A 13 -27.33 -12.19 9.33
C VAL A 13 -27.80 -10.79 9.75
N HIS A 14 -27.41 -9.73 9.04
CA HIS A 14 -27.91 -8.36 9.27
C HIS A 14 -27.41 -7.41 8.17
N LEU A 15 -28.32 -6.66 7.59
CA LEU A 15 -28.05 -5.65 6.55
C LEU A 15 -27.08 -4.56 7.03
N GLY A 16 -27.08 -4.27 8.34
CA GLY A 16 -26.21 -3.26 8.94
C GLY A 16 -24.71 -3.57 8.85
N ILE A 17 -24.32 -4.86 8.92
CA ILE A 17 -22.90 -5.26 8.78
C ILE A 17 -22.40 -4.98 7.37
N ILE A 18 -23.20 -5.26 6.36
CA ILE A 18 -22.84 -5.05 4.95
C ILE A 18 -22.62 -3.56 4.69
N ILE A 19 -23.53 -2.71 5.14
CA ILE A 19 -23.40 -1.25 4.99
C ILE A 19 -22.12 -0.76 5.68
N PHE A 20 -21.84 -1.25 6.89
CA PHE A 20 -20.64 -0.91 7.64
C PHE A 20 -19.34 -1.33 6.89
N LEU A 21 -19.29 -2.55 6.34
CA LEU A 21 -18.17 -3.05 5.54
C LEU A 21 -17.96 -2.19 4.29
N ILE A 22 -19.03 -1.81 3.59
CA ILE A 22 -18.95 -0.96 2.41
C ILE A 22 -18.37 0.41 2.77
N ILE A 23 -18.82 1.03 3.86
CA ILE A 23 -18.35 2.34 4.29
C ILE A 23 -16.83 2.29 4.56
N ILE A 24 -16.35 1.30 5.29
CA ILE A 24 -14.92 1.15 5.59
C ILE A 24 -14.11 0.96 4.29
N THR A 25 -14.61 0.13 3.37
CA THR A 25 -13.95 -0.10 2.07
C THR A 25 -13.82 1.19 1.26
N VAL A 26 -14.88 2.00 1.23
CA VAL A 26 -14.85 3.30 0.55
C VAL A 26 -13.83 4.23 1.18
N ILE A 27 -13.72 4.25 2.51
CA ILE A 27 -12.71 5.06 3.22
C ILE A 27 -11.29 4.60 2.86
N SER A 28 -10.99 3.29 2.91
CA SER A 28 -9.70 2.72 2.51
C SER A 28 -9.36 3.04 1.05
N TYR A 29 -10.33 2.96 0.15
CA TYR A 29 -10.15 3.33 -1.25
C TYR A 29 -9.71 4.79 -1.42
N TYR A 30 -10.37 5.74 -0.75
CA TYR A 30 -9.99 7.14 -0.81
C TYR A 30 -8.58 7.42 -0.28
N LEU A 31 -8.16 6.71 0.77
CA LEU A 31 -6.80 6.85 1.32
C LEU A 31 -5.74 6.34 0.35
N ASN A 32 -5.98 5.19 -0.29
CA ASN A 32 -5.08 4.65 -1.31
C ASN A 32 -4.98 5.57 -2.54
N GLN A 33 -6.07 6.18 -2.97
CA GLN A 33 -6.06 7.14 -4.07
C GLN A 33 -5.16 8.35 -3.79
N LYS A 34 -5.08 8.82 -2.55
CA LYS A 34 -4.20 9.93 -2.18
C LYS A 34 -2.71 9.61 -2.37
N ILE A 35 -2.27 8.38 -2.07
CA ILE A 35 -0.86 8.01 -2.28
C ILE A 35 -0.55 7.84 -3.76
N ILE A 36 -1.47 7.29 -4.54
CA ILE A 36 -1.33 7.14 -5.98
C ILE A 36 -1.20 8.52 -6.63
N ALA A 37 -2.08 9.45 -6.30
CA ALA A 37 -2.05 10.82 -6.81
C ALA A 37 -0.75 11.56 -6.41
N TRP A 38 -0.31 11.41 -5.15
CA TRP A 38 0.95 11.99 -4.71
C TRP A 38 2.15 11.40 -5.46
N THR A 39 2.17 10.08 -5.65
CA THR A 39 3.24 9.39 -6.38
C THR A 39 3.28 9.85 -7.83
N ALA A 40 2.13 9.95 -8.49
CA ALA A 40 2.04 10.45 -9.86
C ALA A 40 2.56 11.89 -9.98
N ALA A 41 2.19 12.78 -9.05
CA ALA A 41 2.63 14.17 -9.04
C ALA A 41 4.15 14.31 -8.82
N ASN A 42 4.75 13.46 -7.97
CA ASN A 42 6.17 13.55 -7.61
C ASN A 42 7.08 12.58 -8.40
N ASN A 43 6.52 11.80 -9.32
CA ASN A 43 7.27 10.80 -10.09
C ASN A 43 8.30 11.45 -11.02
N LYS A 44 8.02 12.64 -11.55
CA LYS A 44 8.96 13.39 -12.41
C LYS A 44 10.27 13.70 -11.70
N GLU A 45 10.23 14.07 -10.41
CA GLU A 45 11.42 14.32 -9.60
C GLU A 45 12.31 13.07 -9.53
N ARG A 46 11.72 11.92 -9.22
CA ARG A 46 12.41 10.64 -9.15
C ARG A 46 13.04 10.25 -10.50
N ILE A 47 12.26 10.36 -11.58
CA ILE A 47 12.72 10.04 -12.94
C ILE A 47 13.91 10.93 -13.32
N GLY A 48 13.87 12.22 -12.99
CA GLY A 48 14.98 13.14 -13.25
C GLY A 48 16.29 12.71 -12.60
N TYR A 49 16.25 12.28 -11.33
CA TYR A 49 17.43 11.74 -10.65
C TYR A 49 17.90 10.43 -11.28
N GLN A 50 16.99 9.52 -11.62
CA GLN A 50 17.32 8.24 -12.24
C GLN A 50 17.95 8.39 -13.60
N GLN A 51 17.44 9.29 -14.44
CA GLN A 51 18.00 9.57 -15.77
C GLN A 51 19.45 10.11 -15.67
N ARG A 52 19.72 11.01 -14.72
CA ARG A 52 21.07 11.51 -14.49
C ARG A 52 22.02 10.42 -14.03
N LEU A 53 21.59 9.54 -13.15
CA LEU A 53 22.39 8.40 -12.71
C LEU A 53 22.67 7.42 -13.86
N HIS A 54 21.66 7.16 -14.69
CA HIS A 54 21.82 6.29 -15.86
C HIS A 54 22.86 6.88 -16.83
N TYR A 55 22.74 8.17 -17.15
CA TYR A 55 23.70 8.86 -17.99
C TYR A 55 25.14 8.78 -17.45
N ILE A 56 25.34 8.99 -16.15
CA ILE A 56 26.67 8.88 -15.54
C ILE A 56 27.21 7.46 -15.61
N ASN A 57 26.36 6.45 -15.34
CA ASN A 57 26.76 5.04 -15.43
C ASN A 57 27.13 4.66 -16.86
N ASP A 58 26.38 5.12 -17.85
CA ASP A 58 26.64 4.84 -19.26
C ASP A 58 27.99 5.42 -19.69
N ILE A 59 28.26 6.69 -19.35
CA ILE A 59 29.55 7.33 -19.69
C ILE A 59 30.69 6.68 -18.92
N SER A 60 30.52 6.39 -17.64
CA SER A 60 31.56 5.78 -16.81
C SER A 60 31.89 4.34 -17.21
N GLY A 61 30.91 3.63 -17.78
CA GLY A 61 31.05 2.26 -18.28
C GLY A 61 31.59 2.17 -19.71
N ASP A 62 31.61 3.27 -20.47
CA ASP A 62 32.12 3.27 -21.83
C ASP A 62 33.65 3.38 -21.84
N ILE A 63 34.32 2.35 -22.43
CA ILE A 63 35.79 2.27 -22.58
C ILE A 63 36.31 3.47 -23.35
N ARG A 64 35.54 4.01 -24.31
CA ARG A 64 35.94 5.17 -25.10
C ARG A 64 36.11 6.42 -24.25
N SER A 65 35.23 6.60 -23.28
CA SER A 65 35.22 7.72 -22.34
C SER A 65 36.32 7.58 -21.26
N ALA A 66 36.85 6.39 -21.02
CA ALA A 66 37.84 6.14 -19.96
C ALA A 66 39.11 6.95 -20.09
N LYS A 67 39.58 7.21 -21.34
CA LYS A 67 40.75 8.04 -21.62
C LYS A 67 40.50 9.50 -21.22
N ASP A 68 39.35 10.04 -21.59
CA ASP A 68 39.01 11.43 -21.34
C ASP A 68 38.74 11.67 -19.85
N ILE A 69 38.07 10.72 -19.17
CA ILE A 69 37.84 10.76 -17.71
C ILE A 69 39.18 10.87 -16.95
N ARG A 70 40.22 10.12 -17.36
CA ARG A 70 41.56 10.16 -16.75
C ARG A 70 42.31 11.44 -17.11
N LEU A 71 42.25 11.84 -18.38
CA LEU A 71 42.99 13.01 -18.87
C LEU A 71 42.51 14.30 -18.19
N TYR A 72 41.18 14.46 -18.08
CA TYR A 72 40.57 15.64 -17.48
C TYR A 72 40.30 15.51 -15.96
N LYS A 73 40.69 14.38 -15.34
CA LYS A 73 40.49 14.10 -13.88
C LYS A 73 39.06 14.33 -13.38
N ILE A 74 38.06 14.06 -14.24
CA ILE A 74 36.66 14.32 -13.94
C ILE A 74 35.98 13.23 -13.08
N ALA A 75 36.71 12.21 -12.65
CA ALA A 75 36.18 11.11 -11.81
C ALA A 75 35.58 11.63 -10.50
N VAL A 76 36.22 12.63 -9.86
CA VAL A 76 35.70 13.23 -8.62
C VAL A 76 34.39 13.94 -8.88
N TRP A 77 34.27 14.69 -9.97
CA TRP A 77 33.06 15.38 -10.36
C TRP A 77 31.92 14.38 -10.66
N PHE A 78 32.19 13.27 -11.35
CA PHE A 78 31.21 12.21 -11.56
C PHE A 78 30.74 11.59 -10.24
N SER A 79 31.66 11.33 -9.30
CA SER A 79 31.33 10.82 -7.97
C SER A 79 30.42 11.79 -7.20
N ASP A 80 30.68 13.07 -7.26
CA ASP A 80 29.85 14.10 -6.61
C ASP A 80 28.43 14.16 -7.19
N ILE A 81 28.33 14.15 -8.52
CA ILE A 81 27.01 14.14 -9.17
C ILE A 81 26.27 12.84 -8.83
N TYR A 82 26.95 11.70 -8.87
CA TYR A 82 26.38 10.41 -8.50
C TYR A 82 25.82 10.45 -7.07
N ASN A 83 26.65 10.86 -6.10
CA ASN A 83 26.27 10.94 -4.70
C ASN A 83 25.11 11.92 -4.46
N THR A 84 25.10 13.06 -5.13
CA THR A 84 24.03 14.05 -5.03
C THR A 84 22.69 13.51 -5.55
N ASN A 85 22.71 12.84 -6.71
CA ASN A 85 21.50 12.25 -7.27
C ASN A 85 21.02 11.03 -6.46
N MET A 86 21.94 10.22 -5.92
CA MET A 86 21.59 9.11 -5.02
C MET A 86 20.96 9.60 -3.72
N LYS A 87 21.45 10.69 -3.14
CA LYS A 87 20.81 11.34 -1.98
C LYS A 87 19.41 11.83 -2.34
N GLY A 88 19.25 12.47 -3.50
CA GLY A 88 17.94 12.92 -3.98
C GLY A 88 16.93 11.77 -4.11
N ILE A 89 17.34 10.64 -4.68
CA ILE A 89 16.52 9.42 -4.75
C ILE A 89 16.19 8.88 -3.35
N ALA A 90 17.20 8.79 -2.47
CA ALA A 90 17.01 8.29 -1.11
C ALA A 90 16.00 9.16 -0.32
N ASP A 91 16.08 10.48 -0.46
CA ASP A 91 15.17 11.42 0.19
C ASP A 91 13.75 11.34 -0.40
N TRP A 92 13.63 11.12 -1.70
CA TRP A 92 12.34 10.84 -2.32
C TRP A 92 11.73 9.55 -1.76
N TYR A 93 12.49 8.46 -1.68
CA TYR A 93 12.03 7.18 -1.11
C TYR A 93 11.67 7.31 0.37
N LYS A 94 12.43 8.07 1.17
CA LYS A 94 12.07 8.34 2.58
C LYS A 94 10.72 9.04 2.69
N ARG A 95 10.47 10.06 1.86
CA ARG A 95 9.17 10.76 1.83
C ARG A 95 8.04 9.82 1.41
N PHE A 96 8.26 9.03 0.38
CA PHE A 96 7.31 8.04 -0.11
C PHE A 96 6.98 6.99 0.95
N THR A 97 8.00 6.33 1.52
CA THR A 97 7.84 5.28 2.53
C THR A 97 7.14 5.81 3.79
N ARG A 98 7.46 7.03 4.24
CA ARG A 98 6.78 7.64 5.39
C ARG A 98 5.29 7.82 5.15
N LYS A 99 4.89 8.24 3.95
CA LYS A 99 3.48 8.37 3.58
C LYS A 99 2.81 6.99 3.45
N LEU A 100 3.50 6.05 2.82
CA LEU A 100 3.02 4.67 2.67
C LEU A 100 2.79 4.01 4.04
N LEU A 101 3.75 4.12 4.96
CA LEU A 101 3.63 3.59 6.32
C LEU A 101 2.45 4.23 7.07
N GLY A 102 2.29 5.56 6.95
CA GLY A 102 1.15 6.24 7.58
C GLY A 102 -0.20 5.67 7.10
N ILE A 103 -0.35 5.45 5.80
CA ILE A 103 -1.57 4.87 5.24
C ILE A 103 -1.71 3.39 5.64
N ALA A 104 -0.63 2.62 5.60
CA ALA A 104 -0.65 1.21 6.00
C ALA A 104 -1.05 1.01 7.46
N VAL A 105 -0.54 1.84 8.38
CA VAL A 105 -0.94 1.80 9.79
C VAL A 105 -2.42 2.17 9.95
N TYR A 106 -2.88 3.18 9.24
CA TYR A 106 -4.27 3.60 9.28
C TYR A 106 -5.21 2.50 8.75
N ASP A 107 -4.86 1.91 7.61
CA ASP A 107 -5.63 0.85 6.97
C ASP A 107 -5.67 -0.42 7.85
N SER A 108 -4.53 -0.82 8.44
CA SER A 108 -4.47 -1.91 9.41
C SER A 108 -5.32 -1.66 10.66
N SER A 109 -5.35 -0.40 11.15
CA SER A 109 -6.19 -0.03 12.30
C SER A 109 -7.67 -0.12 11.95
N LEU A 110 -8.07 0.32 10.76
CA LEU A 110 -9.46 0.18 10.27
C LEU A 110 -9.85 -1.28 10.09
N ALA A 111 -8.95 -2.12 9.55
CA ALA A 111 -9.18 -3.55 9.40
C ALA A 111 -9.40 -4.21 10.77
N PHE A 112 -8.53 -3.90 11.74
CA PHE A 112 -8.66 -4.42 13.11
C PHE A 112 -9.99 -4.00 13.77
N LEU A 113 -10.37 -2.72 13.65
CA LEU A 113 -11.65 -2.24 14.18
C LEU A 113 -12.84 -2.96 13.53
N ARG A 114 -12.79 -3.12 12.21
CA ARG A 114 -13.81 -3.84 11.45
C ARG A 114 -13.98 -5.27 11.94
N GLU A 115 -12.90 -6.02 12.04
CA GLU A 115 -12.94 -7.41 12.49
C GLU A 115 -13.41 -7.53 13.95
N SER A 116 -12.95 -6.64 14.83
CA SER A 116 -13.36 -6.61 16.22
C SER A 116 -14.87 -6.37 16.37
N ILE A 117 -15.43 -5.39 15.66
CA ILE A 117 -16.86 -5.08 15.72
C ILE A 117 -17.70 -6.27 15.26
N VAL A 118 -17.32 -6.89 14.14
CA VAL A 118 -18.04 -8.08 13.65
C VAL A 118 -17.93 -9.25 14.63
N TYR A 119 -16.73 -9.48 15.20
CA TYR A 119 -16.52 -10.52 16.19
C TYR A 119 -17.38 -10.32 17.43
N PHE A 120 -17.39 -9.13 18.01
CA PHE A 120 -18.23 -8.81 19.17
C PHE A 120 -19.72 -8.93 18.87
N TYR A 121 -20.15 -8.54 17.68
CA TYR A 121 -21.53 -8.67 17.25
C TYR A 121 -21.94 -10.15 17.12
N LEU A 122 -21.13 -10.99 16.54
CA LEU A 122 -21.39 -12.43 16.44
C LEU A 122 -21.43 -13.11 17.83
N LEU A 123 -20.56 -12.71 18.75
CA LEU A 123 -20.60 -13.16 20.14
C LEU A 123 -21.91 -12.77 20.83
N TYR A 124 -22.38 -11.56 20.61
CA TYR A 124 -23.66 -11.09 21.12
C TYR A 124 -24.83 -11.95 20.60
N LEU A 125 -24.81 -12.35 19.33
CA LEU A 125 -25.84 -13.22 18.75
C LEU A 125 -25.82 -14.64 19.37
N ILE A 126 -24.63 -15.20 19.66
CA ILE A 126 -24.52 -16.47 20.39
C ILE A 126 -25.12 -16.35 21.79
N TRP A 127 -24.77 -15.28 22.49
CA TRP A 127 -25.23 -15.07 23.86
C TRP A 127 -26.78 -15.01 23.94
N ASN A 128 -27.40 -14.42 22.92
CA ASN A 128 -28.86 -14.37 22.80
C ASN A 128 -29.48 -15.66 22.22
N GLY A 129 -28.70 -16.69 21.94
CA GLY A 129 -29.18 -17.95 21.39
C GLY A 129 -29.74 -17.86 19.97
N GLN A 130 -29.41 -16.80 19.23
CA GLN A 130 -29.91 -16.56 17.87
C GLN A 130 -29.12 -17.33 16.80
N ILE A 131 -27.87 -17.70 17.11
CA ILE A 131 -26.99 -18.48 16.23
C ILE A 131 -26.30 -19.59 17.03
N THR A 132 -26.00 -20.68 16.37
CA THR A 132 -25.22 -21.79 16.92
C THR A 132 -23.70 -21.49 16.82
N VAL A 133 -22.89 -22.23 17.60
CA VAL A 133 -21.43 -22.13 17.53
C VAL A 133 -20.89 -22.50 16.13
N ALA A 134 -21.55 -23.45 15.45
CA ALA A 134 -21.18 -23.81 14.08
C ALA A 134 -21.43 -22.67 13.09
N GLU A 135 -22.56 -21.99 13.20
CA GLU A 135 -22.90 -20.82 12.40
C GLU A 135 -21.95 -19.65 12.68
N PHE A 136 -21.55 -19.45 13.93
CA PHE A 136 -20.55 -18.44 14.30
C PHE A 136 -19.22 -18.65 13.55
N VAL A 137 -18.67 -19.88 13.58
CA VAL A 137 -17.42 -20.19 12.88
C VAL A 137 -17.57 -19.98 11.38
N MET A 138 -18.72 -20.36 10.82
CA MET A 138 -19.01 -20.15 9.41
C MET A 138 -19.06 -18.66 9.06
N TYR A 139 -19.80 -17.85 9.80
CA TYR A 139 -19.88 -16.41 9.56
C TYR A 139 -18.54 -15.69 9.76
N LEU A 140 -17.76 -16.07 10.77
CA LEU A 140 -16.43 -15.55 10.98
C LEU A 140 -15.52 -15.82 9.76
N SER A 141 -15.54 -17.05 9.24
CA SER A 141 -14.79 -17.43 8.05
C SER A 141 -15.24 -16.64 6.82
N VAL A 142 -16.54 -16.42 6.66
CA VAL A 142 -17.11 -15.61 5.57
C VAL A 142 -16.60 -14.17 5.64
N VAL A 143 -16.64 -13.54 6.82
CA VAL A 143 -16.19 -12.15 7.02
C VAL A 143 -14.68 -12.01 6.76
N THR A 144 -13.87 -12.93 7.28
CA THR A 144 -12.42 -12.91 7.08
C THR A 144 -12.06 -13.07 5.60
N ASN A 145 -12.70 -14.02 4.90
CA ASN A 145 -12.49 -14.21 3.47
C ASN A 145 -12.97 -13.00 2.66
N PHE A 146 -14.14 -12.44 2.99
CA PHE A 146 -14.65 -11.23 2.34
C PHE A 146 -13.68 -10.05 2.51
N SER A 147 -13.10 -9.90 3.69
CA SER A 147 -12.09 -8.88 4.00
C SER A 147 -10.80 -9.03 3.20
N SER A 148 -10.40 -10.24 2.86
CA SER A 148 -9.20 -10.50 2.05
C SER A 148 -9.39 -10.22 0.55
N TRP A 149 -10.64 -10.11 0.08
CA TRP A 149 -10.98 -9.81 -1.32
C TRP A 149 -11.22 -8.31 -1.59
N LEU A 150 -11.31 -7.50 -0.55
CA LEU A 150 -11.50 -6.04 -0.62
C LEU A 150 -10.18 -5.29 -0.48
#